data_83b415f314e90cf58f3ca742d73940e2
#
_entry.id   83b415f314e90cf58f3ca742d73940e2
#
_cell.length_a   1.000
_cell.length_b   1.000
_cell.length_c   1.000
_cell.angle_alpha   90.00
_cell.angle_beta   90.00
_cell.angle_gamma   90.00
#
_symmetry.space_group_name_H-M   'P 1'
#
loop_
_entity.id
_entity.type
_entity.pdbx_description
1 polymer ?
#
loop_
_entity_poly.entity_id
_entity_poly.type
_entity_poly.pdbx_seq_one_letter_code
_entity_poly.pdbx_strand_id
1 'polypeptide(L)'
;MTKKEIHREIRSRFYEVINEKFPQYDIDSDGFGRVQLVNGRNAIEYHMSRHTLCGYSDNSKQCHDDELKMEVLLNEIVGQYNV
;
A
#
# COMPACT_ATOMS: atom_id res chain seq x y z
N MET A 1 -9.21 -7.27 -19.38
CA MET A 1 -7.86 -6.94 -18.88
C MET A 1 -7.10 -8.19 -18.50
N THR A 2 -5.79 -8.18 -18.70
CA THR A 2 -4.92 -9.26 -18.22
C THR A 2 -4.73 -9.11 -16.71
N LYS A 3 -4.29 -10.18 -16.04
CA LYS A 3 -3.97 -10.13 -14.61
C LYS A 3 -2.93 -9.06 -14.30
N LYS A 4 -1.93 -8.92 -15.17
CA LYS A 4 -0.87 -7.93 -15.03
C LYS A 4 -1.42 -6.50 -15.06
N GLU A 5 -2.36 -6.23 -15.94
CA GLU A 5 -3.00 -4.92 -16.05
C GLU A 5 -3.86 -4.62 -14.84
N ILE A 6 -4.59 -5.62 -14.33
CA ILE A 6 -5.42 -5.49 -13.14
C ILE A 6 -4.55 -5.15 -11.93
N HIS A 7 -3.45 -5.88 -11.72
CA HIS A 7 -2.53 -5.61 -10.60
C HIS A 7 -1.94 -4.21 -10.70
N ARG A 8 -1.60 -3.78 -11.90
CA ARG A 8 -1.06 -2.43 -12.14
C ARG A 8 -2.09 -1.35 -11.80
N GLU A 9 -3.35 -1.54 -12.17
CA GLU A 9 -4.41 -0.59 -11.85
C GLU A 9 -4.68 -0.51 -10.35
N ILE A 10 -4.75 -1.66 -9.68
CA ILE A 10 -4.94 -1.70 -8.23
C ILE A 10 -3.83 -0.91 -7.53
N ARG A 11 -2.59 -1.17 -7.91
CA ARG A 11 -1.43 -0.47 -7.35
C ARG A 11 -1.50 1.03 -7.60
N SER A 12 -1.83 1.43 -8.82
CA SER A 12 -1.92 2.84 -9.21
C SER A 12 -2.99 3.57 -8.38
N ARG A 13 -4.15 2.96 -8.21
CA ARG A 13 -5.22 3.53 -7.41
C ARG A 13 -4.85 3.60 -5.93
N PHE A 14 -4.17 2.59 -5.45
CA PHE A 14 -3.71 2.58 -4.06
C PHE A 14 -2.73 3.72 -3.82
N TYR A 15 -1.80 3.96 -4.73
CA TYR A 15 -0.85 5.08 -4.63
C TYR A 15 -1.57 6.42 -4.60
N GLU A 16 -2.60 6.59 -5.42
CA GLU A 16 -3.41 7.82 -5.42
C GLU A 16 -4.07 8.05 -4.06
N VAL A 17 -4.63 6.99 -3.47
CA VAL A 17 -5.26 7.06 -2.15
C VAL A 17 -4.23 7.43 -1.08
N ILE A 18 -3.05 6.84 -1.11
CA ILE A 18 -1.99 7.16 -0.17
C ILE A 18 -1.57 8.64 -0.30
N ASN A 19 -1.36 9.11 -1.51
CA ASN A 19 -0.98 10.50 -1.73
C ASN A 19 -2.06 11.49 -1.27
N GLU A 20 -3.31 11.12 -1.39
CA GLU A 20 -4.44 11.98 -1.01
C GLU A 20 -4.72 11.94 0.51
N LYS A 21 -4.81 10.74 1.08
CA LYS A 21 -5.28 10.54 2.46
C LYS A 21 -4.16 10.38 3.49
N PHE A 22 -2.98 9.97 3.02
CA PHE A 22 -1.82 9.75 3.89
C PHE A 22 -0.59 10.45 3.31
N PRO A 23 -0.67 11.80 3.11
CA PRO A 23 0.41 12.53 2.44
C PRO A 23 1.72 12.54 3.23
N GLN A 24 1.70 12.19 4.51
CA GLN A 24 2.90 12.08 5.34
C GLN A 24 3.74 10.85 4.99
N TYR A 25 3.22 9.91 4.20
CA TYR A 25 3.96 8.73 3.78
C TYR A 25 4.53 8.92 2.38
N ASP A 26 5.82 8.63 2.24
CA ASP A 26 6.48 8.61 0.94
C ASP A 26 6.40 7.19 0.37
N ILE A 27 6.12 7.10 -0.92
CA ILE A 27 6.09 5.82 -1.62
C ILE A 27 7.47 5.55 -2.17
N ASP A 28 8.15 4.54 -1.62
CA ASP A 28 9.50 4.16 -2.02
C ASP A 28 9.47 2.79 -2.69
N SER A 29 9.86 2.76 -3.96
CA SER A 29 9.89 1.52 -4.75
C SER A 29 11.33 1.24 -5.18
N ASP A 30 11.78 0.00 -4.99
CA ASP A 30 13.11 -0.43 -5.42
C ASP A 30 13.17 -0.83 -6.90
N GLY A 31 12.03 -0.81 -7.59
CA GLY A 31 11.95 -1.24 -8.99
C GLY A 31 11.93 -2.74 -9.20
N PHE A 32 12.05 -3.53 -8.14
CA PHE A 32 12.11 -4.99 -8.19
C PHE A 32 10.91 -5.67 -7.53
N GLY A 33 9.84 -4.93 -7.33
CA GLY A 33 8.63 -5.47 -6.74
C GLY A 33 8.43 -5.18 -5.26
N ARG A 34 9.37 -4.51 -4.63
CA ARG A 34 9.22 -4.05 -3.23
C ARG A 34 8.80 -2.60 -3.21
N VAL A 35 7.76 -2.33 -2.44
CA VAL A 35 7.29 -0.97 -2.21
C VAL A 35 7.15 -0.76 -0.72
N GLN A 36 7.68 0.35 -0.23
CA GLN A 36 7.56 0.75 1.17
C GLN A 36 6.87 2.10 1.24
N LEU A 37 5.97 2.22 2.20
CA LEU A 37 5.34 3.50 2.54
C LEU A 37 6.07 3.99 3.79
N VAL A 38 6.81 5.07 3.64
CA VAL A 38 7.77 5.52 4.67
C VAL A 38 7.34 6.85 5.26
N ASN A 39 7.33 6.92 6.59
CA ASN A 39 7.10 8.15 7.33
C ASN A 39 8.13 8.22 8.47
N GLY A 40 9.24 8.91 8.23
CA GLY A 40 10.35 8.97 9.18
C GLY A 40 10.96 7.58 9.40
N ARG A 41 10.86 7.07 10.63
CA ARG A 41 11.36 5.75 10.99
C ARG A 41 10.33 4.64 10.80
N ASN A 42 9.10 5.01 10.52
CA ASN A 42 8.01 4.05 10.34
C ASN A 42 7.94 3.64 8.88
N ALA A 43 7.77 2.36 8.65
CA ALA A 43 7.66 1.83 7.30
C ALA A 43 6.59 0.75 7.24
N ILE A 44 5.82 0.77 6.16
CA ILE A 44 4.80 -0.22 5.86
C ILE A 44 5.16 -0.81 4.50
N GLU A 45 5.41 -2.11 4.45
CA GLU A 45 5.73 -2.78 3.21
C GLU A 45 4.45 -3.16 2.47
N TYR A 46 4.37 -2.83 1.18
CA TYR A 46 3.27 -3.20 0.33
C TYR A 46 3.71 -4.36 -0.59
N HIS A 47 3.06 -5.51 -0.43
CA HIS A 47 3.31 -6.68 -1.24
C HIS A 47 2.40 -6.64 -2.47
N MET A 48 2.95 -6.21 -3.60
CA MET A 48 2.19 -5.97 -4.83
C MET A 48 1.53 -7.23 -5.41
N SER A 49 2.17 -8.38 -5.26
CA SER A 49 1.63 -9.64 -5.80
C SER A 49 0.40 -10.12 -5.05
N ARG A 50 0.26 -9.74 -3.79
CA ARG A 50 -0.84 -10.17 -2.92
C ARG A 50 -1.78 -9.05 -2.55
N HIS A 51 -1.38 -7.81 -2.82
CA HIS A 51 -2.09 -6.60 -2.36
C HIS A 51 -2.34 -6.63 -0.86
N THR A 52 -1.26 -6.87 -0.10
CA THR A 52 -1.29 -6.90 1.36
C THR A 52 -0.27 -5.93 1.91
N LEU A 53 -0.47 -5.51 3.16
CA LEU A 53 0.40 -4.59 3.87
C LEU A 53 0.99 -5.28 5.09
N CYS A 54 2.25 -4.95 5.40
CA CYS A 54 2.93 -5.45 6.57
C CYS A 54 3.78 -4.35 7.20
N GLY A 55 3.46 -3.97 8.44
CA GLY A 55 4.27 -3.01 9.18
C GLY A 55 5.47 -3.68 9.81
N TYR A 56 6.53 -2.91 10.02
CA TYR A 56 7.72 -3.40 10.72
C TYR A 56 7.53 -3.33 12.22
N SER A 57 8.31 -4.14 12.94
CA SER A 57 8.23 -4.25 14.39
C SER A 57 8.49 -2.95 15.14
N ASP A 58 9.22 -2.02 14.52
CA ASP A 58 9.57 -0.72 15.11
C ASP A 58 8.50 0.35 14.89
N ASN A 59 7.41 0.01 14.20
CA ASN A 59 6.36 0.96 13.90
C ASN A 59 5.68 1.47 15.17
N SER A 60 5.41 2.77 15.18
CA SER A 60 4.64 3.38 16.26
C SER A 60 3.18 2.92 16.24
N LYS A 61 2.46 3.19 17.32
CA LYS A 61 1.02 2.91 17.38
C LYS A 61 0.28 3.65 16.26
N GLN A 62 0.66 4.90 15.99
CA GLN A 62 0.04 5.69 14.93
C GLN A 62 0.26 5.04 13.57
N CYS A 63 1.46 4.55 13.31
CA CYS A 63 1.77 3.86 12.07
C CYS A 63 0.95 2.58 11.91
N HIS A 64 0.76 1.85 13.00
CA HIS A 64 -0.07 0.65 13.01
C HIS A 64 -1.54 0.98 12.72
N ASP A 65 -2.07 2.04 13.32
CA ASP A 65 -3.43 2.49 13.05
C ASP A 65 -3.60 2.92 11.59
N ASP A 66 -2.60 3.62 11.04
CA ASP A 66 -2.60 4.02 9.63
C ASP A 66 -2.56 2.81 8.71
N GLU A 67 -1.76 1.79 9.05
CA GLU A 67 -1.69 0.55 8.30
C GLU A 67 -3.06 -0.13 8.21
N LEU A 68 -3.78 -0.20 9.33
CA LEU A 68 -5.12 -0.80 9.35
C LEU A 68 -6.10 -0.03 8.45
N LYS A 69 -6.04 1.30 8.47
CA LYS A 69 -6.88 2.13 7.60
C LYS A 69 -6.53 1.95 6.13
N MET A 70 -5.24 1.89 5.82
CA MET A 70 -4.76 1.63 4.46
C MET A 70 -5.21 0.27 3.96
N GLU A 71 -5.19 -0.73 4.83
CA GLU A 71 -5.61 -2.10 4.49
C GLU A 71 -7.09 -2.15 4.11
N VAL A 72 -7.94 -1.45 4.84
CA VAL A 72 -9.37 -1.36 4.50
C VAL A 72 -9.55 -0.73 3.12
N LEU A 73 -8.86 0.37 2.84
CA LEU A 73 -8.94 1.06 1.55
C LEU A 73 -8.41 0.20 0.41
N LEU A 74 -7.31 -0.50 0.64
CA LEU A 74 -6.73 -1.40 -0.35
C LEU A 74 -7.69 -2.55 -0.68
N ASN A 75 -8.31 -3.13 0.34
CA ASN A 75 -9.29 -4.21 0.15
C ASN A 75 -10.51 -3.73 -0.64
N GLU A 76 -10.95 -2.50 -0.42
CA GLU A 76 -12.05 -1.91 -1.21
C GLU A 76 -11.65 -1.76 -2.67
N ILE A 77 -10.44 -1.34 -2.95
CA ILE A 77 -9.93 -1.23 -4.32
C ILE A 77 -9.87 -2.61 -4.97
N VAL A 78 -9.27 -3.59 -4.29
CA VAL A 78 -9.17 -4.96 -4.81
C VAL A 78 -10.54 -5.55 -5.09
N GLY A 79 -11.52 -5.25 -4.24
CA GLY A 79 -12.90 -5.73 -4.42
C GLY A 79 -13.60 -5.20 -5.67
N GLN A 80 -13.11 -4.12 -6.26
CA GLN A 80 -13.65 -3.55 -7.50
C GLN A 80 -13.17 -4.32 -8.74
N TYR A 81 -12.18 -5.17 -8.58
CA TYR A 81 -11.61 -6.01 -9.64
C TYR A 81 -11.81 -7.47 -9.29
N ASN A 82 -12.21 -8.28 -10.25
CA ASN A 82 -12.36 -9.72 -10.06
C ASN A 82 -10.99 -10.40 -10.18
N VAL A 83 -10.26 -10.38 -9.09
CA VAL A 83 -8.92 -10.95 -9.06
C VAL A 83 -8.93 -12.26 -8.28
#